data_b8ac3e73ae4cd45fd5dabe4cf103ca28
#
_entry.id   b8ac3e73ae4cd45fd5dabe4cf103ca28
#
_cell.length_a   1.000
_cell.length_b   1.000
_cell.length_c   1.000
_cell.angle_alpha   90.00
_cell.angle_beta   90.00
_cell.angle_gamma   90.00
#
_symmetry.space_group_name_H-M   'P 1'
#
loop_
_entity.id
_entity.type
_entity.pdbx_description
1 polymer ?
#
loop_
_entity_poly.entity_id
_entity_poly.type
_entity_poly.pdbx_seq_one_letter_code
_entity_poly.pdbx_strand_id
1 'polypeptide(L)'
;MSCKLLIIFIYFSIIKKVFDSSSNIEMLFKRQPSIYNNDYALSNYNIDIYISFQIGNKKEVLEKIFLKSDTNEFMILKPDSSISNNKYDAEQSTSSKKIAYLRTYNLKYTSRASIYKDKFFFLTSENKQLTEFNDLTFLYADSLRIEEYPGILGLKLVENEINNAKTFPMQFTDLQYSNNATWMIKYINDEEGYFYVGDIFNEYVFPSFNPEKYRKINAVVYNLYLSWDLTFSQIKSDEFILNGPMQAFLDFNFGLISCSDEYYNHINHYFFDKHIKEGKCKEMFYNKDNINNQIKINSNFTYIVCDKSLKISDFPDLEFSHSALDFVFKLTYKDLFVTHNDKTYFLIINEKEKKERWKLGRIFFKKYNIIFDQNAKTIGIYDDSYSKSKIALIIFEWFIVIILILVAIYLAYILIKRYRLNNYKFFVKKEKVNELEDNYDSFFENNKQG
;
A
#
# COMPACT_ATOMS: atom_id res chain seq x y z
N MET A 1 -2.20 41.89 -18.22
CA MET A 1 -1.55 41.34 -17.01
C MET A 1 -0.06 41.60 -17.15
N SER A 2 0.53 42.41 -16.25
CA SER A 2 1.90 42.93 -16.40
C SER A 2 2.94 41.78 -16.31
N CYS A 3 3.93 41.77 -17.19
CA CYS A 3 5.06 40.82 -17.25
C CYS A 3 5.76 40.65 -15.88
N LYS A 4 5.72 41.68 -15.02
CA LYS A 4 6.21 41.65 -13.64
C LYS A 4 5.42 40.70 -12.73
N LEU A 5 4.12 40.57 -12.89
CA LEU A 5 3.30 39.63 -12.11
C LEU A 5 3.58 38.18 -12.51
N LEU A 6 3.83 37.91 -13.77
CA LEU A 6 4.19 36.58 -14.27
C LEU A 6 5.56 36.13 -13.72
N ILE A 7 6.55 37.05 -13.68
CA ILE A 7 7.88 36.78 -13.14
C ILE A 7 7.80 36.50 -11.62
N ILE A 8 6.99 37.26 -10.89
CA ILE A 8 6.75 37.03 -9.45
C ILE A 8 6.09 35.67 -9.22
N PHE A 9 5.11 35.29 -10.04
CA PHE A 9 4.44 33.98 -9.93
C PHE A 9 5.40 32.82 -10.26
N ILE A 10 6.24 32.98 -11.29
CA ILE A 10 7.27 31.99 -11.64
C ILE A 10 8.31 31.89 -10.51
N TYR A 11 8.75 33.03 -9.94
CA TYR A 11 9.70 33.06 -8.82
C TYR A 11 9.11 32.43 -7.56
N PHE A 12 7.84 32.71 -7.22
CA PHE A 12 7.14 32.05 -6.12
C PHE A 12 6.92 30.56 -6.37
N SER A 13 6.62 30.14 -7.60
CA SER A 13 6.51 28.73 -7.95
C SER A 13 7.85 27.99 -7.87
N ILE A 14 8.94 28.65 -8.27
CA ILE A 14 10.30 28.08 -8.17
C ILE A 14 10.74 28.04 -6.70
N ILE A 15 10.52 29.12 -5.93
CA ILE A 15 10.81 29.14 -4.49
C ILE A 15 9.98 28.09 -3.76
N LYS A 16 8.69 27.97 -4.06
CA LYS A 16 7.84 26.92 -3.47
C LYS A 16 8.37 25.52 -3.81
N LYS A 17 8.79 25.27 -5.04
CA LYS A 17 9.41 24.00 -5.44
C LYS A 17 10.76 23.73 -4.75
N VAL A 18 11.55 24.77 -4.46
CA VAL A 18 12.85 24.63 -3.77
C VAL A 18 12.67 24.42 -2.26
N PHE A 19 11.61 24.98 -1.67
CA PHE A 19 11.30 24.80 -0.25
C PHE A 19 10.41 23.58 0.04
N ASP A 20 9.68 23.06 -0.95
CA ASP A 20 8.86 21.84 -0.83
C ASP A 20 9.64 20.55 -1.17
N SER A 21 10.98 20.55 -1.09
CA SER A 21 11.76 19.32 -1.25
C SER A 21 11.73 18.46 0.02
N SER A 22 10.53 18.16 0.50
CA SER A 22 10.34 17.14 1.49
C SER A 22 10.57 15.77 0.84
N SER A 23 11.65 15.11 1.20
CA SER A 23 12.04 13.85 0.58
C SER A 23 11.20 12.71 1.15
N ASN A 24 10.44 12.05 0.30
CA ASN A 24 9.87 10.76 0.63
C ASN A 24 10.78 9.66 0.13
N ILE A 25 11.01 8.69 0.98
CA ILE A 25 11.67 7.45 0.59
C ILE A 25 10.59 6.45 0.18
N GLU A 26 10.86 5.77 -0.92
CA GLU A 26 10.08 4.65 -1.42
C GLU A 26 10.99 3.44 -1.55
N MET A 27 10.67 2.39 -0.81
CA MET A 27 11.41 1.13 -0.87
C MET A 27 10.48 0.00 -1.27
N LEU A 28 10.82 -0.72 -2.33
CA LEU A 28 10.12 -1.96 -2.67
C LEU A 28 10.39 -2.99 -1.58
N PHE A 29 9.35 -3.51 -0.96
CA PHE A 29 9.47 -4.67 -0.10
C PHE A 29 9.05 -5.94 -0.83
N LYS A 30 9.64 -7.05 -0.43
CA LYS A 30 9.26 -8.41 -0.85
C LYS A 30 8.96 -9.26 0.36
N ARG A 31 8.12 -10.25 0.15
CA ARG A 31 7.81 -11.25 1.15
C ARG A 31 8.85 -12.38 1.10
N GLN A 32 9.28 -12.83 2.27
CA GLN A 32 10.06 -14.07 2.38
C GLN A 32 9.11 -15.26 2.10
N PRO A 33 9.47 -16.18 1.19
CA PRO A 33 8.69 -17.37 0.95
C PRO A 33 8.49 -18.18 2.24
N SER A 34 7.26 -18.64 2.46
CA SER A 34 6.96 -19.51 3.59
C SER A 34 7.40 -20.95 3.33
N ILE A 35 7.83 -21.64 4.38
CA ILE A 35 8.08 -23.08 4.33
C ILE A 35 6.79 -23.91 4.25
N TYR A 36 5.61 -23.29 4.48
CA TYR A 36 4.29 -23.93 4.49
C TYR A 36 3.52 -23.75 3.19
N ASN A 37 4.12 -24.09 2.06
CA ASN A 37 3.49 -23.85 0.75
C ASN A 37 2.14 -24.58 0.55
N ASN A 38 1.86 -25.61 1.34
CA ASN A 38 0.64 -26.43 1.21
C ASN A 38 -0.51 -26.01 2.13
N ASP A 39 -0.26 -25.17 3.14
CA ASP A 39 -1.29 -24.64 4.03
C ASP A 39 -1.26 -23.12 4.06
N TYR A 40 -2.28 -22.51 3.50
CA TYR A 40 -2.34 -21.06 3.36
C TYR A 40 -2.41 -20.33 4.70
N ALA A 41 -3.16 -20.86 5.68
CA ALA A 41 -3.29 -20.23 7.00
C ALA A 41 -1.95 -20.25 7.73
N LEU A 42 -1.25 -21.39 7.75
CA LEU A 42 0.06 -21.52 8.37
C LEU A 42 1.10 -20.63 7.67
N SER A 43 1.08 -20.61 6.32
CA SER A 43 2.03 -19.80 5.54
C SER A 43 1.83 -18.30 5.74
N ASN A 44 0.64 -17.86 6.16
CA ASN A 44 0.28 -16.45 6.33
C ASN A 44 0.14 -16.03 7.80
N TYR A 45 0.36 -16.92 8.77
CA TYR A 45 0.29 -16.55 10.19
C TYR A 45 1.35 -15.50 10.55
N ASN A 46 2.60 -15.71 10.17
CA ASN A 46 3.67 -14.73 10.27
C ASN A 46 4.23 -14.46 8.88
N ILE A 47 4.21 -13.19 8.47
CA ILE A 47 4.76 -12.75 7.20
C ILE A 47 6.04 -11.99 7.45
N ASP A 48 7.13 -12.49 6.95
CA ASP A 48 8.39 -11.76 6.93
C ASP A 48 8.47 -10.97 5.62
N ILE A 49 8.41 -9.65 5.70
CA ILE A 49 8.64 -8.74 4.58
C ILE A 49 10.00 -8.05 4.77
N TYR A 50 10.72 -7.87 3.68
CA TYR A 50 12.06 -7.28 3.69
C TYR A 50 12.25 -6.25 2.60
N ILE A 51 13.12 -5.30 2.87
CA ILE A 51 13.59 -4.27 1.95
C ILE A 51 15.08 -4.43 1.68
N SER A 52 15.56 -3.74 0.67
CA SER A 52 16.99 -3.64 0.36
C SER A 52 17.36 -2.19 0.10
N PHE A 53 18.55 -1.77 0.52
CA PHE A 53 19.09 -0.43 0.30
C PHE A 53 20.61 -0.45 0.25
N GLN A 54 21.23 0.70 -0.08
CA GLN A 54 22.68 0.81 -0.10
C GLN A 54 23.18 1.63 1.09
N ILE A 55 24.39 1.30 1.58
CA ILE A 55 25.01 1.92 2.75
C ILE A 55 26.50 2.12 2.54
N GLY A 56 27.05 3.14 3.21
CA GLY A 56 28.48 3.44 3.23
C GLY A 56 29.02 4.04 1.95
N ASN A 57 30.26 4.49 1.96
CA ASN A 57 30.90 5.12 0.81
C ASN A 57 30.99 4.23 -0.44
N LYS A 58 31.11 2.92 -0.24
CA LYS A 58 31.17 1.95 -1.34
C LYS A 58 29.81 1.60 -1.91
N LYS A 59 28.72 2.15 -1.34
CA LYS A 59 27.34 1.85 -1.72
C LYS A 59 27.06 0.35 -1.68
N GLU A 60 27.49 -0.29 -0.62
CA GLU A 60 27.29 -1.74 -0.42
C GLU A 60 25.80 -2.03 -0.27
N VAL A 61 25.31 -3.03 -0.99
CA VAL A 61 23.89 -3.40 -0.94
C VAL A 61 23.65 -4.24 0.28
N LEU A 62 22.76 -3.76 1.16
CA LEU A 62 22.18 -4.53 2.25
C LEU A 62 20.89 -5.17 1.73
N GLU A 63 20.93 -6.48 1.57
CA GLU A 63 19.79 -7.28 1.17
C GLU A 63 19.04 -7.82 2.38
N LYS A 64 17.71 -7.95 2.26
CA LYS A 64 16.84 -8.60 3.24
C LYS A 64 16.89 -7.98 4.64
N ILE A 65 16.74 -6.67 4.72
CA ILE A 65 16.45 -6.00 5.99
C ILE A 65 14.97 -6.17 6.31
N PHE A 66 14.66 -6.90 7.36
CA PHE A 66 13.28 -7.28 7.70
C PHE A 66 12.54 -6.16 8.43
N LEU A 67 11.37 -5.81 7.94
CA LEU A 67 10.46 -4.88 8.62
C LEU A 67 9.72 -5.62 9.73
N LYS A 68 9.73 -5.06 10.94
CA LYS A 68 9.11 -5.68 12.13
C LYS A 68 8.19 -4.70 12.86
N SER A 69 6.95 -5.15 13.14
CA SER A 69 5.94 -4.39 13.90
C SER A 69 6.14 -4.45 15.42
N ASP A 70 6.93 -5.40 15.90
CA ASP A 70 7.05 -5.76 17.31
C ASP A 70 8.33 -5.26 18.00
N THR A 71 9.17 -4.52 17.28
CA THR A 71 10.37 -3.83 17.78
C THR A 71 10.47 -2.44 17.17
N ASN A 72 11.19 -1.55 17.85
CA ASN A 72 11.51 -0.21 17.37
C ASN A 72 12.98 -0.05 16.94
N GLU A 73 13.76 -1.12 16.99
CA GLU A 73 15.20 -1.11 16.77
C GLU A 73 15.51 -1.16 15.27
N PHE A 74 16.42 -0.31 14.81
CA PHE A 74 17.03 -0.45 13.50
C PHE A 74 18.41 -1.11 13.68
N MET A 75 18.54 -2.37 13.26
CA MET A 75 19.74 -3.19 13.48
C MET A 75 20.29 -3.73 12.18
N ILE A 76 21.63 -3.75 12.09
CA ILE A 76 22.39 -4.38 11.03
C ILE A 76 23.35 -5.38 11.70
N LEU A 77 23.34 -6.62 11.22
CA LEU A 77 24.22 -7.66 11.72
C LEU A 77 25.61 -7.51 11.12
N LYS A 78 26.64 -7.73 11.92
CA LYS A 78 28.03 -7.85 11.44
C LYS A 78 28.12 -8.94 10.38
N PRO A 79 28.95 -8.74 9.34
CA PRO A 79 29.18 -9.78 8.36
C PRO A 79 29.88 -10.97 9.06
N ASP A 80 29.13 -12.04 9.27
CA ASP A 80 29.67 -13.30 9.70
C ASP A 80 29.71 -14.24 8.50
N SER A 81 30.83 -14.97 8.36
CA SER A 81 31.10 -15.80 7.18
C SER A 81 30.12 -16.96 6.99
N SER A 82 29.21 -17.20 7.95
CA SER A 82 28.30 -18.35 7.93
C SER A 82 26.83 -18.01 7.59
N ILE A 83 26.36 -16.76 7.77
CA ILE A 83 24.92 -16.48 7.82
C ILE A 83 24.47 -15.43 6.80
N SER A 84 25.31 -14.50 6.39
CA SER A 84 24.84 -13.39 5.55
C SER A 84 25.70 -13.16 4.31
N ASN A 85 25.03 -13.02 3.15
CA ASN A 85 25.62 -12.39 1.96
C ASN A 85 25.87 -10.87 2.17
N ASN A 86 25.72 -10.39 3.40
CA ASN A 86 25.92 -8.99 3.74
C ASN A 86 27.43 -8.69 3.77
N LYS A 87 27.86 -7.82 2.86
CA LYS A 87 29.26 -7.40 2.73
C LYS A 87 29.58 -6.13 3.51
N TYR A 88 28.58 -5.44 4.04
CA TYR A 88 28.79 -4.20 4.75
C TYR A 88 29.38 -4.44 6.13
N ASP A 89 30.51 -3.81 6.40
CA ASP A 89 31.18 -3.80 7.70
C ASP A 89 31.33 -2.33 8.17
N ALA A 90 30.58 -1.97 9.22
CA ALA A 90 30.63 -0.63 9.78
C ALA A 90 32.02 -0.28 10.36
N GLU A 91 32.81 -1.26 10.78
CA GLU A 91 34.15 -1.04 11.32
C GLU A 91 35.18 -0.74 10.22
N GLN A 92 34.91 -1.14 8.98
CA GLN A 92 35.74 -0.91 7.81
C GLN A 92 35.23 0.21 6.91
N SER A 93 33.99 0.66 7.10
CA SER A 93 33.42 1.77 6.31
C SER A 93 34.07 3.08 6.67
N THR A 94 34.63 3.78 5.68
CA THR A 94 35.31 5.06 5.89
C THR A 94 34.36 6.23 6.16
N SER A 95 33.07 6.05 5.92
CA SER A 95 32.00 7.03 6.25
C SER A 95 31.32 6.73 7.57
N SER A 96 31.49 5.54 8.13
CA SER A 96 30.86 5.18 9.38
C SER A 96 31.54 5.83 10.57
N LYS A 97 30.74 6.14 11.59
CA LYS A 97 31.23 6.65 12.87
C LYS A 97 30.56 5.92 14.02
N LYS A 98 31.37 5.29 14.84
CA LYS A 98 30.89 4.69 16.10
C LYS A 98 30.53 5.81 17.08
N ILE A 99 29.31 5.76 17.61
CA ILE A 99 28.79 6.75 18.57
C ILE A 99 28.91 6.20 20.01
N ALA A 100 28.44 4.98 20.24
CA ALA A 100 28.41 4.39 21.56
C ALA A 100 28.44 2.86 21.50
N TYR A 101 28.73 2.26 22.64
CA TYR A 101 28.57 0.82 22.86
C TYR A 101 27.40 0.57 23.81
N LEU A 102 26.43 -0.22 23.37
CA LEU A 102 25.26 -0.60 24.18
C LEU A 102 25.40 -2.03 24.68
N ARG A 103 25.44 -2.20 26.01
CA ARG A 103 25.09 -3.45 26.66
C ARG A 103 23.68 -3.32 27.20
N THR A 104 22.69 -3.81 26.47
CA THR A 104 21.33 -3.75 27.01
C THR A 104 20.73 -5.13 27.00
N TYR A 105 20.20 -5.52 28.15
CA TYR A 105 19.41 -6.74 28.32
C TYR A 105 18.01 -6.61 27.72
N ASN A 106 17.64 -5.39 27.27
CA ASN A 106 16.28 -5.04 26.84
C ASN A 106 16.07 -5.03 25.35
N LEU A 107 17.10 -5.29 24.54
CA LEU A 107 16.94 -5.42 23.10
C LEU A 107 16.27 -6.77 22.78
N LYS A 108 15.22 -6.74 21.97
CA LYS A 108 14.44 -7.95 21.66
C LYS A 108 15.25 -9.00 20.90
N TYR A 109 16.06 -8.55 19.94
CA TYR A 109 16.73 -9.43 18.98
C TYR A 109 18.23 -9.62 19.24
N THR A 110 18.86 -8.79 20.07
CA THR A 110 20.28 -8.91 20.41
C THR A 110 20.53 -8.52 21.86
N SER A 111 21.64 -8.98 22.43
CA SER A 111 22.10 -8.59 23.76
C SER A 111 23.29 -7.63 23.73
N ARG A 112 23.92 -7.47 22.58
CA ARG A 112 25.10 -6.61 22.39
C ARG A 112 25.04 -5.94 21.05
N ALA A 113 25.17 -4.60 21.05
CA ALA A 113 25.27 -3.83 19.84
C ALA A 113 26.12 -2.57 20.10
N SER A 114 26.72 -2.05 19.05
CA SER A 114 27.30 -0.72 19.05
C SER A 114 26.40 0.21 18.22
N ILE A 115 26.26 1.46 18.65
CA ILE A 115 25.56 2.48 17.83
C ILE A 115 26.57 3.05 16.84
N TYR A 116 26.22 2.95 15.58
CA TYR A 116 26.93 3.55 14.47
C TYR A 116 26.03 4.55 13.74
N LYS A 117 26.65 5.48 13.03
CA LYS A 117 25.99 6.27 11.98
C LYS A 117 26.79 6.14 10.70
N ASP A 118 26.09 6.19 9.57
CA ASP A 118 26.69 6.13 8.24
C ASP A 118 25.78 6.80 7.21
N LYS A 119 26.22 6.79 5.97
CA LYS A 119 25.48 7.22 4.79
C LYS A 119 24.61 6.10 4.28
N PHE A 120 23.38 6.43 3.96
CA PHE A 120 22.40 5.52 3.38
C PHE A 120 21.94 6.07 2.02
N PHE A 121 21.56 5.18 1.13
CA PHE A 121 21.08 5.55 -0.19
C PHE A 121 19.75 4.86 -0.42
N PHE A 122 18.71 5.68 -0.60
CA PHE A 122 17.35 5.21 -0.85
C PHE A 122 16.81 5.84 -2.14
N LEU A 123 15.86 5.16 -2.77
CA LEU A 123 15.07 5.77 -3.84
C LEU A 123 14.09 6.77 -3.25
N THR A 124 14.01 7.94 -3.85
CA THR A 124 12.96 8.90 -3.52
C THR A 124 11.76 8.71 -4.43
N SER A 125 10.55 8.86 -3.90
CA SER A 125 9.32 8.67 -4.69
C SER A 125 9.14 9.73 -5.77
N GLU A 126 9.66 10.92 -5.55
CA GLU A 126 9.53 12.06 -6.44
C GLU A 126 10.24 11.85 -7.80
N ASN A 127 11.50 11.50 -7.79
CA ASN A 127 12.31 11.43 -9.01
C ASN A 127 12.83 10.03 -9.35
N LYS A 128 12.52 9.04 -8.53
CA LYS A 128 13.02 7.65 -8.64
C LYS A 128 14.55 7.57 -8.71
N GLN A 129 15.24 8.53 -8.09
CA GLN A 129 16.69 8.58 -8.03
C GLN A 129 17.20 8.11 -6.69
N LEU A 130 18.37 7.49 -6.71
CA LEU A 130 19.08 7.08 -5.51
C LEU A 130 19.67 8.31 -4.82
N THR A 131 19.09 8.69 -3.70
CA THR A 131 19.46 9.88 -2.91
C THR A 131 20.25 9.49 -1.69
N GLU A 132 21.29 10.27 -1.39
CA GLU A 132 22.14 10.09 -0.20
C GLU A 132 21.51 10.74 1.03
N PHE A 133 21.48 9.98 2.12
CA PHE A 133 21.02 10.40 3.44
C PHE A 133 22.18 10.19 4.43
N ASN A 134 22.67 11.27 5.01
CA ASN A 134 23.83 11.25 5.90
C ASN A 134 23.41 11.07 7.35
N ASP A 135 24.32 10.54 8.17
CA ASP A 135 24.20 10.48 9.63
C ASP A 135 23.03 9.65 10.18
N LEU A 136 22.44 8.75 9.39
CA LEU A 136 21.45 7.83 9.91
C LEU A 136 22.09 6.82 10.87
N THR A 137 21.47 6.66 12.04
CA THR A 137 21.99 5.80 13.11
C THR A 137 21.35 4.43 13.08
N PHE A 138 22.14 3.42 13.42
CA PHE A 138 21.69 2.02 13.54
C PHE A 138 22.46 1.28 14.64
N LEU A 139 21.89 0.20 15.10
CA LEU A 139 22.56 -0.75 15.99
C LEU A 139 23.33 -1.74 15.15
N TYR A 140 24.65 -1.80 15.35
CA TYR A 140 25.50 -2.78 14.71
C TYR A 140 25.74 -3.92 15.68
N ALA A 141 25.09 -5.06 15.44
CA ALA A 141 25.00 -6.18 16.36
C ALA A 141 26.02 -7.27 16.03
N ASP A 142 26.65 -7.83 17.06
CA ASP A 142 27.59 -8.97 16.91
C ASP A 142 26.85 -10.26 16.51
N SER A 143 25.64 -10.44 17.02
CA SER A 143 24.76 -11.58 16.71
C SER A 143 23.32 -11.21 16.94
N LEU A 144 22.42 -11.80 16.17
CA LEU A 144 20.99 -11.75 16.45
C LEU A 144 20.58 -13.06 17.14
N ARG A 145 19.63 -12.98 18.06
CA ARG A 145 19.01 -14.17 18.69
C ARG A 145 18.25 -15.03 17.67
N ILE A 146 17.93 -14.44 16.53
CA ILE A 146 17.30 -15.10 15.38
C ILE A 146 18.31 -15.02 14.24
N GLU A 147 19.01 -16.09 13.99
CA GLU A 147 20.16 -16.18 13.07
C GLU A 147 19.83 -15.97 11.58
N GLU A 148 18.52 -15.87 11.24
CA GLU A 148 18.09 -15.82 9.84
C GLU A 148 18.02 -14.41 9.24
N TYR A 149 18.20 -13.36 10.05
CA TYR A 149 18.02 -11.98 9.59
C TYR A 149 19.35 -11.21 9.53
N PRO A 150 19.79 -10.77 8.33
CA PRO A 150 20.99 -9.93 8.22
C PRO A 150 20.76 -8.52 8.78
N GLY A 151 19.54 -8.11 8.99
CA GLY A 151 19.16 -6.86 9.64
C GLY A 151 17.67 -6.76 9.88
N ILE A 152 17.30 -5.84 10.77
CA ILE A 152 15.93 -5.59 11.20
C ILE A 152 15.68 -4.08 11.22
N LEU A 153 14.57 -3.64 10.66
CA LEU A 153 14.05 -2.29 10.79
C LEU A 153 12.74 -2.36 11.54
N GLY A 154 12.77 -1.92 12.81
CA GLY A 154 11.63 -1.93 13.70
C GLY A 154 10.74 -0.71 13.53
N LEU A 155 9.43 -0.93 13.52
CA LEU A 155 8.39 0.08 13.30
C LEU A 155 7.36 0.14 14.46
N LYS A 156 7.70 -0.47 15.58
CA LYS A 156 6.88 -0.41 16.80
C LYS A 156 6.78 1.03 17.30
N LEU A 157 5.61 1.41 17.77
CA LEU A 157 5.42 2.71 18.44
C LEU A 157 6.19 2.76 19.76
N VAL A 158 6.86 3.87 20.02
CA VAL A 158 7.67 4.10 21.21
C VAL A 158 7.16 5.33 21.96
N GLU A 159 6.96 5.17 23.27
CA GLU A 159 6.60 6.30 24.15
C GLU A 159 7.79 7.21 24.43
N ASN A 160 8.91 6.58 24.76
CA ASN A 160 10.15 7.26 25.11
C ASN A 160 11.33 6.62 24.37
N GLU A 161 12.28 7.44 23.97
CA GLU A 161 13.52 6.96 23.36
C GLU A 161 14.30 6.08 24.35
N ILE A 162 14.46 4.82 24.02
CA ILE A 162 15.29 3.91 24.81
C ILE A 162 16.73 4.04 24.30
N ASN A 163 17.63 4.43 25.21
CA ASN A 163 19.08 4.48 24.94
C ASN A 163 19.51 5.44 23.81
N ASN A 164 18.84 6.56 23.59
CA ASN A 164 19.15 7.56 22.56
C ASN A 164 19.11 7.01 21.11
N ALA A 165 18.55 5.82 20.88
CA ALA A 165 18.32 5.28 19.55
C ALA A 165 16.91 5.64 19.10
N LYS A 166 16.82 6.66 18.24
CA LYS A 166 15.56 7.06 17.61
C LYS A 166 15.11 6.03 16.61
N THR A 167 13.79 5.86 16.49
CA THR A 167 13.22 4.99 15.45
C THR A 167 13.61 5.50 14.07
N PHE A 168 13.69 4.61 13.09
CA PHE A 168 14.10 4.97 11.74
C PHE A 168 13.27 6.15 11.15
N PRO A 169 11.92 6.18 11.23
CA PRO A 169 11.16 7.33 10.72
C PRO A 169 11.44 8.64 11.45
N MET A 170 11.70 8.60 12.78
CA MET A 170 12.01 9.81 13.55
C MET A 170 13.35 10.43 13.16
N GLN A 171 14.32 9.63 12.75
CA GLN A 171 15.62 10.13 12.31
C GLN A 171 15.51 11.05 11.10
N PHE A 172 14.54 10.79 10.19
CA PHE A 172 14.32 11.65 9.01
C PHE A 172 13.85 13.03 9.38
N THR A 173 13.01 13.15 10.41
CA THR A 173 12.54 14.44 10.91
C THR A 173 13.67 15.19 11.63
N ASP A 174 14.44 14.50 12.47
CA ASP A 174 15.52 15.10 13.23
C ASP A 174 16.66 15.60 12.33
N LEU A 175 16.96 14.89 11.27
CA LEU A 175 17.96 15.25 10.28
C LEU A 175 17.41 16.20 9.20
N GLN A 176 16.17 16.67 9.35
CA GLN A 176 15.49 17.59 8.44
C GLN A 176 15.33 17.08 6.99
N TYR A 177 15.28 15.76 6.82
CA TYR A 177 14.98 15.13 5.53
C TYR A 177 13.49 15.08 5.24
N SER A 178 12.64 15.12 6.27
CA SER A 178 11.19 15.23 6.15
C SER A 178 10.62 16.08 7.29
N ASN A 179 9.41 16.61 7.09
CA ASN A 179 8.70 17.38 8.13
C ASN A 179 7.96 16.45 9.12
N ASN A 180 7.68 15.23 8.71
CA ASN A 180 6.89 14.27 9.47
C ASN A 180 7.61 12.92 9.59
N ALA A 181 7.56 12.31 10.77
CA ALA A 181 8.04 10.95 11.01
C ALA A 181 6.98 9.91 10.64
N THR A 182 6.41 10.05 9.45
CA THR A 182 5.36 9.15 8.98
C THR A 182 5.93 7.97 8.19
N TRP A 183 5.22 6.86 8.23
CA TRP A 183 5.51 5.70 7.41
C TRP A 183 4.23 4.96 7.03
N MET A 184 4.29 4.20 5.93
CA MET A 184 3.18 3.42 5.41
C MET A 184 3.68 2.17 4.69
N ILE A 185 2.92 1.08 4.79
CA ILE A 185 3.09 -0.11 3.96
C ILE A 185 1.91 -0.19 3.00
N LYS A 186 2.21 -0.24 1.71
CA LYS A 186 1.22 -0.35 0.62
C LYS A 186 1.49 -1.59 -0.20
N TYR A 187 0.61 -2.58 -0.10
CA TYR A 187 0.71 -3.81 -0.87
C TYR A 187 0.32 -3.60 -2.34
N ILE A 188 1.12 -4.10 -3.28
CA ILE A 188 0.77 -4.25 -4.69
C ILE A 188 0.01 -5.56 -4.89
N ASN A 189 0.54 -6.62 -4.30
CA ASN A 189 -0.02 -7.97 -4.31
C ASN A 189 0.33 -8.70 -2.99
N ASP A 190 0.20 -10.03 -2.95
CA ASP A 190 0.49 -10.82 -1.75
C ASP A 190 1.99 -10.97 -1.44
N GLU A 191 2.86 -10.73 -2.42
CA GLU A 191 4.29 -11.00 -2.33
C GLU A 191 5.16 -9.74 -2.26
N GLU A 192 4.61 -8.59 -2.68
CA GLU A 192 5.37 -7.35 -2.75
C GLU A 192 4.52 -6.09 -2.56
N GLY A 193 5.19 -5.00 -2.30
CA GLY A 193 4.59 -3.67 -2.15
C GLY A 193 5.65 -2.60 -1.87
N TYR A 194 5.20 -1.45 -1.46
CA TYR A 194 6.06 -0.33 -1.12
C TYR A 194 6.02 0.00 0.37
N PHE A 195 7.18 0.26 0.92
CA PHE A 195 7.37 0.88 2.22
C PHE A 195 7.78 2.34 2.00
N TYR A 196 6.94 3.24 2.47
CA TYR A 196 7.16 4.68 2.39
C TYR A 196 7.56 5.23 3.74
N VAL A 197 8.49 6.21 3.74
CA VAL A 197 8.90 6.95 4.95
C VAL A 197 9.05 8.43 4.61
N GLY A 198 8.65 9.32 5.52
CA GLY A 198 8.75 10.76 5.36
C GLY A 198 7.41 11.41 5.05
N ASP A 199 7.39 12.48 4.26
CA ASP A 199 6.17 13.22 3.93
C ASP A 199 5.33 12.46 2.89
N ILE A 200 4.49 11.52 3.36
CA ILE A 200 3.71 10.60 2.51
C ILE A 200 2.58 11.32 1.77
N PHE A 201 2.12 12.47 2.28
CA PHE A 201 0.99 13.21 1.71
C PHE A 201 1.39 14.06 0.52
N ASN A 202 1.73 13.43 -0.57
CA ASN A 202 2.09 14.10 -1.82
C ASN A 202 1.50 13.37 -3.04
N GLU A 203 1.59 14.03 -4.19
CA GLU A 203 1.05 13.53 -5.45
C GLU A 203 1.75 12.25 -5.97
N TYR A 204 2.97 11.93 -5.50
CA TYR A 204 3.69 10.74 -5.92
C TYR A 204 3.19 9.48 -5.23
N VAL A 205 2.82 9.57 -3.95
CA VAL A 205 2.25 8.45 -3.18
C VAL A 205 0.73 8.37 -3.37
N PHE A 206 0.07 9.54 -3.38
CA PHE A 206 -1.36 9.69 -3.59
C PHE A 206 -1.65 10.71 -4.71
N PRO A 207 -1.71 10.29 -5.99
CA PRO A 207 -1.87 11.19 -7.14
C PRO A 207 -3.09 12.13 -7.10
N SER A 208 -4.07 11.82 -6.27
CA SER A 208 -5.29 12.60 -6.09
C SER A 208 -5.56 12.85 -4.61
N PHE A 209 -4.49 13.16 -3.84
CA PHE A 209 -4.64 13.39 -2.41
C PHE A 209 -5.67 14.48 -2.12
N ASN A 210 -6.67 14.12 -1.31
CA ASN A 210 -7.68 15.03 -0.79
C ASN A 210 -7.60 15.04 0.74
N PRO A 211 -7.19 16.15 1.38
CA PRO A 211 -7.10 16.27 2.83
C PRO A 211 -8.41 15.96 3.56
N GLU A 212 -9.56 16.22 2.92
CA GLU A 212 -10.88 15.96 3.51
C GLU A 212 -11.16 14.47 3.74
N LYS A 213 -10.41 13.59 3.06
CA LYS A 213 -10.54 12.13 3.16
C LYS A 213 -9.52 11.50 4.09
N TYR A 214 -8.66 12.32 4.64
CA TYR A 214 -7.66 11.88 5.59
C TYR A 214 -8.14 12.13 7.03
N ARG A 215 -8.16 11.09 7.82
CA ARG A 215 -8.53 11.14 9.24
C ARG A 215 -7.38 10.68 10.08
N LYS A 216 -7.11 11.39 11.19
CA LYS A 216 -6.11 11.02 12.19
C LYS A 216 -6.80 10.52 13.44
N ILE A 217 -6.32 9.42 13.98
CA ILE A 217 -6.76 8.83 15.23
C ILE A 217 -5.53 8.68 16.13
N ASN A 218 -5.65 8.97 17.41
CA ASN A 218 -4.57 8.72 18.35
C ASN A 218 -4.32 7.22 18.52
N ALA A 219 -3.06 6.82 18.53
CA ALA A 219 -2.66 5.48 18.93
C ALA A 219 -3.08 5.21 20.38
N VAL A 220 -3.34 3.96 20.69
CA VAL A 220 -3.96 3.56 21.97
C VAL A 220 -2.95 2.89 22.88
N VAL A 221 -3.13 3.06 24.20
CA VAL A 221 -2.36 2.31 25.20
C VAL A 221 -2.93 0.89 25.34
N TYR A 222 -2.09 -0.10 25.17
CA TYR A 222 -2.39 -1.50 25.43
C TYR A 222 -1.37 -2.08 26.41
N ASN A 223 -1.84 -2.67 27.51
CA ASN A 223 -0.99 -3.22 28.57
C ASN A 223 0.12 -2.25 29.03
N LEU A 224 -0.24 -1.00 29.32
CA LEU A 224 0.64 0.06 29.79
C LEU A 224 1.64 0.62 28.74
N TYR A 225 1.58 0.16 27.49
CA TYR A 225 2.45 0.64 26.43
C TYR A 225 1.62 1.21 25.28
N LEU A 226 2.11 2.30 24.67
CA LEU A 226 1.56 2.78 23.42
C LEU A 226 1.76 1.73 22.31
N SER A 227 0.71 1.51 21.55
CA SER A 227 0.68 0.52 20.50
C SER A 227 -0.06 1.05 19.27
N TRP A 228 0.26 0.52 18.11
CA TRP A 228 -0.48 0.79 16.86
C TRP A 228 -1.84 0.09 16.89
N ASP A 229 -2.68 0.49 17.84
CA ASP A 229 -4.02 -0.04 18.02
C ASP A 229 -5.08 0.96 17.59
N LEU A 230 -6.15 0.45 17.01
CA LEU A 230 -7.43 1.14 16.88
C LEU A 230 -8.39 0.66 17.97
N THR A 231 -9.27 1.55 18.43
CA THR A 231 -10.36 1.17 19.34
C THR A 231 -11.69 1.32 18.60
N PHE A 232 -12.27 0.21 18.21
CA PHE A 232 -13.57 0.20 17.55
C PHE A 232 -14.70 0.31 18.57
N SER A 233 -15.70 1.13 18.25
CA SER A 233 -16.93 1.28 19.05
C SER A 233 -17.93 0.16 18.75
N GLN A 234 -17.86 -0.43 17.56
CA GLN A 234 -18.73 -1.52 17.16
C GLN A 234 -18.03 -2.39 16.11
N ILE A 235 -18.24 -3.70 16.22
CA ILE A 235 -17.93 -4.67 15.17
C ILE A 235 -19.24 -5.39 14.82
N LYS A 236 -19.58 -5.41 13.53
CA LYS A 236 -20.85 -5.94 13.05
C LYS A 236 -20.63 -6.96 11.92
N SER A 237 -21.42 -8.03 11.93
CA SER A 237 -21.51 -8.97 10.82
C SER A 237 -22.94 -9.52 10.77
N ASP A 238 -23.72 -9.05 9.79
CA ASP A 238 -25.16 -9.31 9.70
C ASP A 238 -25.91 -8.93 10.99
N GLU A 239 -26.59 -9.87 11.63
CA GLU A 239 -27.30 -9.66 12.90
C GLU A 239 -26.36 -9.66 14.13
N PHE A 240 -25.14 -10.13 13.97
CA PHE A 240 -24.16 -10.14 15.06
C PHE A 240 -23.57 -8.74 15.28
N ILE A 241 -23.66 -8.25 16.50
CA ILE A 241 -23.17 -6.94 16.88
C ILE A 241 -22.39 -7.03 18.20
N LEU A 242 -21.11 -6.71 18.15
CA LEU A 242 -20.31 -6.43 19.34
C LEU A 242 -20.25 -4.92 19.56
N ASN A 243 -20.75 -4.46 20.70
CA ASN A 243 -20.68 -3.06 21.11
C ASN A 243 -19.67 -2.89 22.25
N GLY A 244 -18.94 -1.79 22.22
CA GLY A 244 -17.98 -1.45 23.26
C GLY A 244 -16.59 -1.16 22.72
N PRO A 245 -15.65 -0.75 23.56
CA PRO A 245 -14.30 -0.45 23.14
C PRO A 245 -13.53 -1.74 22.84
N MET A 246 -13.49 -2.15 21.57
CA MET A 246 -12.73 -3.31 21.13
C MET A 246 -11.40 -2.87 20.53
N GLN A 247 -10.31 -3.28 21.16
CA GLN A 247 -8.98 -2.98 20.66
C GLN A 247 -8.59 -3.91 19.53
N ALA A 248 -7.93 -3.35 18.51
CA ALA A 248 -7.41 -4.08 17.38
C ALA A 248 -5.99 -3.60 17.02
N PHE A 249 -5.04 -4.50 17.12
CA PHE A 249 -3.66 -4.24 16.75
C PHE A 249 -3.46 -4.30 15.24
N LEU A 250 -2.80 -3.30 14.70
CA LEU A 250 -2.43 -3.24 13.29
C LEU A 250 -1.06 -3.89 13.08
N ASP A 251 -1.05 -5.12 12.57
CA ASP A 251 0.16 -5.93 12.42
C ASP A 251 0.42 -6.30 10.97
N PHE A 252 1.29 -5.57 10.30
CA PHE A 252 1.63 -5.85 8.91
C PHE A 252 2.47 -7.15 8.72
N ASN A 253 3.05 -7.68 9.79
CA ASN A 253 3.72 -8.99 9.78
C ASN A 253 2.74 -10.16 9.96
N PHE A 254 1.45 -9.89 10.04
CA PHE A 254 0.39 -10.88 10.16
C PHE A 254 -0.44 -10.93 8.87
N GLY A 255 -0.55 -12.09 8.25
CA GLY A 255 -1.23 -12.22 6.94
C GLY A 255 -2.74 -12.42 7.03
N LEU A 256 -3.27 -12.62 8.23
CA LEU A 256 -4.64 -13.00 8.51
C LEU A 256 -5.34 -11.92 9.36
N ILE A 257 -6.50 -12.25 9.87
CA ILE A 257 -7.19 -11.51 10.93
C ILE A 257 -7.36 -12.45 12.12
N SER A 258 -6.98 -12.02 13.33
CA SER A 258 -7.31 -12.72 14.56
C SER A 258 -8.49 -12.00 15.22
N CYS A 259 -9.53 -12.75 15.57
CA CYS A 259 -10.75 -12.22 16.15
C CYS A 259 -10.97 -12.72 17.59
N SER A 260 -11.99 -12.14 18.27
CA SER A 260 -12.45 -12.61 19.57
C SER A 260 -13.12 -13.98 19.47
N ASP A 261 -13.10 -14.73 20.59
CA ASP A 261 -13.82 -16.02 20.73
C ASP A 261 -15.30 -15.87 20.40
N GLU A 262 -15.91 -14.77 20.84
CA GLU A 262 -17.34 -14.51 20.66
C GLU A 262 -17.72 -14.40 19.18
N TYR A 263 -16.97 -13.62 18.41
CA TYR A 263 -17.19 -13.52 16.97
C TYR A 263 -16.93 -14.85 16.26
N TYR A 264 -15.81 -15.51 16.59
CA TYR A 264 -15.46 -16.77 15.94
C TYR A 264 -16.51 -17.85 16.15
N ASN A 265 -16.99 -18.01 17.40
CA ASN A 265 -18.03 -18.97 17.73
C ASN A 265 -19.36 -18.64 17.03
N HIS A 266 -19.72 -17.35 16.97
CA HIS A 266 -20.93 -16.93 16.25
C HIS A 266 -20.85 -17.30 14.78
N ILE A 267 -19.77 -16.91 14.07
CA ILE A 267 -19.67 -17.14 12.63
C ILE A 267 -19.50 -18.62 12.30
N ASN A 268 -18.84 -19.37 13.17
CA ASN A 268 -18.74 -20.83 13.05
C ASN A 268 -20.14 -21.45 13.11
N HIS A 269 -20.95 -21.10 14.12
CA HIS A 269 -22.30 -21.59 14.27
C HIS A 269 -23.24 -21.13 13.14
N TYR A 270 -23.21 -19.86 12.79
CA TYR A 270 -24.13 -19.26 11.82
C TYR A 270 -23.85 -19.69 10.39
N PHE A 271 -22.58 -19.74 9.97
CA PHE A 271 -22.23 -20.01 8.58
C PHE A 271 -21.60 -21.40 8.38
N PHE A 272 -20.64 -21.80 9.22
CA PHE A 272 -19.83 -22.99 8.94
C PHE A 272 -20.40 -24.29 9.45
N ASP A 273 -21.17 -24.34 10.54
CA ASP A 273 -21.69 -25.55 11.15
C ASP A 273 -22.40 -26.49 10.16
N LYS A 274 -23.26 -25.93 9.30
CA LYS A 274 -23.93 -26.68 8.24
C LYS A 274 -22.92 -27.31 7.27
N HIS A 275 -21.94 -26.54 6.82
CA HIS A 275 -20.95 -26.99 5.85
C HIS A 275 -19.95 -27.98 6.45
N ILE A 276 -19.67 -27.86 7.74
CA ILE A 276 -18.85 -28.84 8.49
C ILE A 276 -19.59 -30.17 8.60
N LYS A 277 -20.91 -30.16 8.96
CA LYS A 277 -21.75 -31.34 9.01
C LYS A 277 -21.91 -32.03 7.66
N GLU A 278 -21.93 -31.27 6.58
CA GLU A 278 -21.96 -31.76 5.20
C GLU A 278 -20.60 -32.27 4.70
N GLY A 279 -19.52 -32.14 5.50
CA GLY A 279 -18.17 -32.53 5.12
C GLY A 279 -17.49 -31.58 4.12
N LYS A 280 -18.12 -30.44 3.79
CA LYS A 280 -17.58 -29.42 2.86
C LYS A 280 -16.56 -28.50 3.51
N CYS A 281 -16.62 -28.32 4.82
CA CYS A 281 -15.67 -27.55 5.59
C CYS A 281 -15.11 -28.37 6.74
N LYS A 282 -13.93 -27.99 7.20
CA LYS A 282 -13.27 -28.56 8.36
C LYS A 282 -12.65 -27.47 9.21
N GLU A 283 -12.93 -27.55 10.51
CA GLU A 283 -12.20 -26.75 11.49
C GLU A 283 -10.86 -27.43 11.78
N MET A 284 -9.78 -26.67 11.67
CA MET A 284 -8.41 -27.12 11.87
C MET A 284 -7.85 -26.46 13.13
N PHE A 285 -7.14 -27.21 13.95
CA PHE A 285 -6.47 -26.71 15.13
C PHE A 285 -4.96 -26.83 14.97
N TYR A 286 -4.27 -25.69 15.11
CA TYR A 286 -2.83 -25.64 15.16
C TYR A 286 -2.37 -25.60 16.61
N ASN A 287 -1.54 -26.57 17.01
CA ASN A 287 -0.93 -26.63 18.33
C ASN A 287 0.56 -26.30 18.21
N LYS A 288 1.01 -25.23 18.88
CA LYS A 288 2.41 -24.80 18.91
C LYS A 288 3.39 -25.85 19.48
N ASP A 289 2.89 -26.73 20.36
CA ASP A 289 3.71 -27.73 21.05
C ASP A 289 3.97 -28.99 20.20
N ASN A 290 3.25 -29.17 19.10
CA ASN A 290 3.35 -30.36 18.24
C ASN A 290 4.46 -30.27 17.18
N ILE A 291 5.45 -29.36 17.31
CA ILE A 291 6.29 -28.98 16.20
C ILE A 291 7.75 -29.29 16.40
N ASN A 292 8.31 -29.94 15.39
CA ASN A 292 9.74 -29.92 15.10
C ASN A 292 10.21 -28.46 14.93
N ASN A 293 11.21 -28.07 15.68
CA ASN A 293 11.81 -26.74 15.92
C ASN A 293 11.94 -25.72 14.73
N GLN A 294 11.28 -25.92 13.61
CA GLN A 294 11.37 -25.07 12.41
C GLN A 294 10.27 -23.99 12.30
N ILE A 295 9.29 -23.98 13.23
CA ILE A 295 8.09 -23.15 13.10
C ILE A 295 8.06 -22.04 14.13
N LYS A 296 8.06 -20.80 13.67
CA LYS A 296 8.01 -19.58 14.49
C LYS A 296 6.57 -19.13 14.87
N ILE A 297 5.62 -20.05 14.92
CA ILE A 297 4.25 -19.74 15.36
C ILE A 297 4.17 -19.99 16.87
N ASN A 298 4.03 -18.91 17.63
CA ASN A 298 4.09 -18.94 19.10
C ASN A 298 2.73 -19.06 19.78
N SER A 299 1.64 -19.24 19.04
CA SER A 299 0.28 -19.30 19.59
C SER A 299 -0.48 -20.50 19.03
N ASN A 300 -1.34 -21.07 19.87
CA ASN A 300 -2.34 -22.03 19.42
C ASN A 300 -3.48 -21.28 18.74
N PHE A 301 -3.95 -21.76 17.60
CA PHE A 301 -5.09 -21.14 16.93
C PHE A 301 -5.95 -22.12 16.15
N THR A 302 -7.19 -21.72 15.92
CA THR A 302 -8.17 -22.46 15.13
C THR A 302 -8.46 -21.69 13.85
N TYR A 303 -8.61 -22.40 12.74
CA TYR A 303 -8.94 -21.86 11.42
C TYR A 303 -9.84 -22.81 10.63
N ILE A 304 -10.51 -22.29 9.60
CA ILE A 304 -11.48 -23.08 8.82
C ILE A 304 -10.97 -23.21 7.37
N VAL A 305 -11.04 -24.44 6.87
CA VAL A 305 -10.71 -24.80 5.49
C VAL A 305 -11.92 -25.52 4.88
N CYS A 306 -12.30 -25.09 3.68
CA CYS A 306 -13.45 -25.63 2.96
C CYS A 306 -13.05 -26.15 1.57
N ASP A 307 -13.92 -26.92 0.97
CA ASP A 307 -13.80 -27.29 -0.43
C ASP A 307 -13.97 -26.06 -1.34
N LYS A 308 -13.31 -26.06 -2.47
CA LYS A 308 -13.38 -24.99 -3.49
C LYS A 308 -14.82 -24.73 -3.99
N SER A 309 -15.70 -25.72 -3.90
CA SER A 309 -17.10 -25.62 -4.31
C SER A 309 -17.99 -24.85 -3.34
N LEU A 310 -17.47 -24.42 -2.17
CA LEU A 310 -18.26 -23.65 -1.21
C LEU A 310 -18.70 -22.32 -1.82
N LYS A 311 -20.00 -22.02 -1.73
CA LYS A 311 -20.56 -20.73 -2.14
C LYS A 311 -20.28 -19.66 -1.08
N ILE A 312 -19.12 -19.01 -1.19
CA ILE A 312 -18.67 -18.00 -0.23
C ILE A 312 -19.38 -16.65 -0.37
N SER A 313 -20.12 -16.42 -1.47
CA SER A 313 -20.84 -15.15 -1.71
C SER A 313 -21.95 -14.86 -0.71
N ASP A 314 -22.40 -15.88 0.00
CA ASP A 314 -23.47 -15.79 1.01
C ASP A 314 -22.90 -15.46 2.40
N PHE A 315 -21.57 -15.37 2.53
CA PHE A 315 -20.92 -14.98 3.78
C PHE A 315 -21.17 -13.49 4.07
N PRO A 316 -21.54 -13.13 5.31
CA PRO A 316 -21.87 -11.76 5.67
C PRO A 316 -20.62 -10.86 5.67
N ASP A 317 -20.84 -9.60 5.37
CA ASP A 317 -19.77 -8.59 5.48
C ASP A 317 -19.37 -8.36 6.94
N LEU A 318 -18.08 -8.12 7.16
CA LEU A 318 -17.53 -7.75 8.47
C LEU A 318 -17.24 -6.25 8.49
N GLU A 319 -17.87 -5.54 9.40
CA GLU A 319 -17.81 -4.10 9.52
C GLU A 319 -17.20 -3.67 10.85
N PHE A 320 -16.31 -2.68 10.83
CA PHE A 320 -15.70 -2.08 12.01
C PHE A 320 -16.00 -0.58 12.02
N SER A 321 -16.67 -0.11 13.07
CA SER A 321 -17.00 1.30 13.29
C SER A 321 -16.07 1.91 14.34
N HIS A 322 -15.56 3.10 14.07
CA HIS A 322 -14.73 3.86 15.00
C HIS A 322 -15.39 5.21 15.29
N SER A 323 -15.53 5.58 16.56
CA SER A 323 -16.28 6.78 16.96
C SER A 323 -15.76 8.11 16.40
N ALA A 324 -14.48 8.18 16.06
CA ALA A 324 -13.86 9.37 15.48
C ALA A 324 -13.84 9.36 13.93
N LEU A 325 -14.45 8.37 13.29
CA LEU A 325 -14.51 8.25 11.84
C LEU A 325 -15.93 8.40 11.33
N ASP A 326 -16.07 9.03 10.19
CA ASP A 326 -17.32 9.23 9.44
C ASP A 326 -17.58 8.11 8.41
N PHE A 327 -16.79 7.06 8.42
CA PHE A 327 -16.94 5.88 7.59
C PHE A 327 -16.72 4.58 8.39
N VAL A 328 -17.15 3.46 7.81
CA VAL A 328 -17.04 2.13 8.39
C VAL A 328 -16.03 1.31 7.58
N PHE A 329 -15.10 0.66 8.26
CA PHE A 329 -14.23 -0.33 7.61
C PHE A 329 -15.04 -1.58 7.31
N LYS A 330 -15.10 -1.96 6.06
CA LYS A 330 -15.90 -3.08 5.61
C LYS A 330 -15.04 -4.12 4.89
N LEU A 331 -15.10 -5.37 5.33
CA LEU A 331 -14.48 -6.51 4.67
C LEU A 331 -15.59 -7.44 4.14
N THR A 332 -15.52 -7.75 2.88
CA THR A 332 -16.48 -8.63 2.20
C THR A 332 -15.93 -10.04 2.08
N TYR A 333 -16.76 -11.00 1.64
CA TYR A 333 -16.31 -12.37 1.37
C TYR A 333 -15.08 -12.42 0.43
N LYS A 334 -14.93 -11.45 -0.49
CA LYS A 334 -13.76 -11.35 -1.40
C LYS A 334 -12.47 -11.03 -0.66
N ASP A 335 -12.57 -10.35 0.47
CA ASP A 335 -11.44 -10.00 1.32
C ASP A 335 -11.14 -11.13 2.34
N LEU A 336 -12.17 -11.86 2.75
CA LEU A 336 -12.13 -12.81 3.87
C LEU A 336 -11.90 -14.27 3.45
N PHE A 337 -11.92 -14.57 2.17
CA PHE A 337 -11.64 -15.91 1.65
C PHE A 337 -10.60 -15.90 0.56
N VAL A 338 -9.81 -16.97 0.51
CA VAL A 338 -8.85 -17.22 -0.57
C VAL A 338 -8.91 -18.69 -0.98
N THR A 339 -8.84 -18.93 -2.29
CA THR A 339 -8.69 -20.29 -2.82
C THR A 339 -7.22 -20.57 -3.10
N HIS A 340 -6.69 -21.63 -2.49
CA HIS A 340 -5.31 -22.07 -2.65
C HIS A 340 -5.26 -23.61 -2.67
N ASN A 341 -4.59 -24.19 -3.68
CA ASN A 341 -4.45 -25.65 -3.85
C ASN A 341 -5.79 -26.40 -3.74
N ASP A 342 -6.82 -25.95 -4.51
CA ASP A 342 -8.19 -26.50 -4.55
C ASP A 342 -8.94 -26.49 -3.21
N LYS A 343 -8.48 -25.73 -2.24
CA LYS A 343 -9.15 -25.46 -0.97
C LYS A 343 -9.46 -24.00 -0.82
N THR A 344 -10.54 -23.70 -0.12
CA THR A 344 -10.94 -22.33 0.24
C THR A 344 -10.68 -22.11 1.72
N TYR A 345 -9.83 -21.15 2.03
CA TYR A 345 -9.45 -20.79 3.41
C TYR A 345 -10.23 -19.57 3.86
N PHE A 346 -10.80 -19.64 5.06
CA PHE A 346 -11.32 -18.48 5.75
C PHE A 346 -10.15 -17.77 6.45
N LEU A 347 -9.99 -16.48 6.18
CA LEU A 347 -8.81 -15.72 6.58
C LEU A 347 -8.93 -15.10 7.97
N ILE A 348 -9.98 -15.41 8.71
CA ILE A 348 -10.12 -15.07 10.12
C ILE A 348 -9.82 -16.30 10.96
N ILE A 349 -8.94 -16.14 11.95
CA ILE A 349 -8.56 -17.20 12.89
C ILE A 349 -8.91 -16.82 14.31
N ASN A 350 -8.99 -17.82 15.18
CA ASN A 350 -9.13 -17.63 16.61
C ASN A 350 -7.82 -18.03 17.31
N GLU A 351 -7.10 -17.07 17.90
CA GLU A 351 -5.92 -17.31 18.75
C GLU A 351 -6.36 -17.57 20.19
N LYS A 352 -6.19 -18.80 20.68
CA LYS A 352 -6.70 -19.23 22.01
C LYS A 352 -6.13 -18.45 23.21
N GLU A 353 -5.00 -17.81 23.05
CA GLU A 353 -4.29 -17.12 24.16
C GLU A 353 -4.59 -15.60 24.21
N LYS A 354 -5.28 -15.03 23.21
CA LYS A 354 -5.48 -13.57 23.06
C LYS A 354 -6.95 -13.18 22.92
N LYS A 355 -7.74 -13.49 23.94
CA LYS A 355 -9.22 -13.47 23.90
C LYS A 355 -9.89 -12.11 23.64
N GLU A 356 -9.24 -10.99 23.92
CA GLU A 356 -9.91 -9.67 23.97
C GLU A 356 -9.43 -8.66 22.91
N ARG A 357 -8.36 -8.97 22.19
CA ARG A 357 -7.75 -8.05 21.23
C ARG A 357 -7.74 -8.64 19.82
N TRP A 358 -8.39 -7.95 18.91
CA TRP A 358 -8.30 -8.28 17.50
C TRP A 358 -6.88 -8.01 16.97
N LYS A 359 -6.50 -8.70 15.93
CA LYS A 359 -5.29 -8.42 15.18
C LYS A 359 -5.65 -8.29 13.71
N LEU A 360 -5.42 -7.11 13.14
CA LEU A 360 -5.73 -6.78 11.76
C LEU A 360 -4.44 -6.83 10.94
N GLY A 361 -4.33 -7.85 10.13
CA GLY A 361 -3.13 -8.11 9.35
C GLY A 361 -3.19 -7.60 7.92
N ARG A 362 -2.38 -8.20 7.05
CA ARG A 362 -2.21 -7.82 5.64
C ARG A 362 -3.53 -7.60 4.90
N ILE A 363 -4.57 -8.38 5.18
CA ILE A 363 -5.90 -8.25 4.57
C ILE A 363 -6.41 -6.82 4.74
N PHE A 364 -6.25 -6.26 5.93
CA PHE A 364 -6.68 -4.91 6.25
C PHE A 364 -5.80 -3.86 5.55
N PHE A 365 -4.48 -4.05 5.57
CA PHE A 365 -3.52 -3.15 4.90
C PHE A 365 -3.64 -3.15 3.36
N LYS A 366 -4.07 -4.26 2.75
CA LYS A 366 -4.34 -4.31 1.30
C LYS A 366 -5.55 -3.47 0.91
N LYS A 367 -6.51 -3.34 1.80
CA LYS A 367 -7.76 -2.64 1.52
C LYS A 367 -7.71 -1.18 1.90
N TYR A 368 -7.02 -0.84 2.97
CA TYR A 368 -6.99 0.50 3.54
C TYR A 368 -5.56 1.07 3.57
N ASN A 369 -5.42 2.33 3.16
CA ASN A 369 -4.16 3.04 3.29
C ASN A 369 -4.01 3.55 4.73
N ILE A 370 -3.15 2.90 5.49
CA ILE A 370 -2.90 3.20 6.90
C ILE A 370 -1.53 3.84 7.02
N ILE A 371 -1.49 5.03 7.59
CA ILE A 371 -0.31 5.85 7.74
C ILE A 371 -0.02 6.02 9.23
N PHE A 372 1.18 5.72 9.63
CA PHE A 372 1.62 5.80 11.02
C PHE A 372 2.49 7.05 11.20
N ASP A 373 2.18 7.85 12.19
CA ASP A 373 2.95 9.04 12.55
C ASP A 373 3.62 8.82 13.92
N GLN A 374 4.92 8.59 13.88
CA GLN A 374 5.70 8.24 15.06
C GLN A 374 5.84 9.42 16.04
N ASN A 375 5.95 10.65 15.52
CA ASN A 375 6.05 11.85 16.34
C ASN A 375 4.71 12.22 16.98
N ALA A 376 3.66 12.29 16.18
CA ALA A 376 2.33 12.63 16.64
C ALA A 376 1.65 11.48 17.40
N LYS A 377 2.20 10.24 17.31
CA LYS A 377 1.63 9.02 17.89
C LYS A 377 0.20 8.80 17.41
N THR A 378 -0.02 9.02 16.10
CA THR A 378 -1.32 8.90 15.47
C THR A 378 -1.30 7.89 14.33
N ILE A 379 -2.47 7.31 14.08
CA ILE A 379 -2.77 6.45 12.94
C ILE A 379 -3.64 7.28 11.99
N GLY A 380 -3.11 7.52 10.80
CA GLY A 380 -3.83 8.17 9.73
C GLY A 380 -4.49 7.15 8.82
N ILE A 381 -5.71 7.43 8.40
CA ILE A 381 -6.47 6.59 7.49
C ILE A 381 -6.86 7.45 6.29
N TYR A 382 -6.51 6.98 5.11
CA TYR A 382 -6.84 7.64 3.87
C TYR A 382 -7.75 6.75 3.02
N ASP A 383 -8.98 7.23 2.80
CA ASP A 383 -9.95 6.56 1.94
C ASP A 383 -9.77 7.00 0.49
N ASP A 384 -9.13 6.16 -0.33
CA ASP A 384 -8.94 6.38 -1.76
C ASP A 384 -10.01 5.71 -2.64
N SER A 385 -11.04 5.11 -2.05
CA SER A 385 -12.13 4.45 -2.77
C SER A 385 -12.79 5.38 -3.79
N TYR A 386 -12.79 6.68 -3.50
CA TYR A 386 -13.25 7.73 -4.40
C TYR A 386 -12.32 7.99 -5.61
N SER A 387 -11.03 7.66 -5.52
CA SER A 387 -10.12 7.89 -6.66
C SER A 387 -10.42 6.94 -7.81
N LYS A 388 -10.81 5.71 -7.52
CA LYS A 388 -11.21 4.71 -8.53
C LYS A 388 -12.48 5.13 -9.27
N SER A 389 -13.45 5.73 -8.56
CA SER A 389 -14.66 6.27 -9.19
C SER A 389 -14.36 7.51 -10.04
N LYS A 390 -13.45 8.40 -9.61
CA LYS A 390 -13.01 9.55 -10.42
C LYS A 390 -12.27 9.13 -11.69
N ILE A 391 -11.37 8.14 -11.60
CA ILE A 391 -10.67 7.63 -12.77
C ILE A 391 -11.68 7.05 -13.79
N ALA A 392 -12.67 6.28 -13.31
CA ALA A 392 -13.74 5.77 -14.17
C ALA A 392 -14.56 6.92 -14.79
N LEU A 393 -14.81 7.98 -14.04
CA LEU A 393 -15.56 9.17 -14.50
C LEU A 393 -14.74 9.95 -15.54
N ILE A 394 -13.43 10.13 -15.33
CA ILE A 394 -12.52 10.77 -16.30
C ILE A 394 -12.45 9.94 -17.59
N ILE A 395 -12.33 8.61 -17.50
CA ILE A 395 -12.35 7.73 -18.67
C ILE A 395 -13.67 7.86 -19.41
N PHE A 396 -14.79 7.94 -18.70
CA PHE A 396 -16.12 8.14 -19.29
C PHE A 396 -16.26 9.51 -19.98
N GLU A 397 -15.76 10.58 -19.37
CA GLU A 397 -15.72 11.92 -19.97
C GLU A 397 -14.91 11.94 -21.27
N TRP A 398 -13.71 11.35 -21.29
CA TRP A 398 -12.91 11.22 -22.50
C TRP A 398 -13.61 10.40 -23.59
N PHE A 399 -14.33 9.35 -23.21
CA PHE A 399 -15.12 8.55 -24.14
C PHE A 399 -16.23 9.36 -24.80
N ILE A 400 -16.93 10.22 -24.03
CA ILE A 400 -17.95 11.15 -24.58
C ILE A 400 -17.30 12.15 -25.55
N VAL A 401 -16.15 12.74 -25.21
CA VAL A 401 -15.43 13.68 -26.08
C VAL A 401 -15.06 13.03 -27.40
N ILE A 402 -14.56 11.80 -27.38
CA ILE A 402 -14.22 11.03 -28.60
C ILE A 402 -15.47 10.81 -29.47
N ILE A 403 -16.61 10.45 -28.89
CA ILE A 403 -17.87 10.28 -29.62
C ILE A 403 -18.29 11.59 -30.27
N LEU A 404 -18.23 12.71 -29.55
CA LEU A 404 -18.60 14.04 -30.12
C LEU A 404 -17.69 14.42 -31.30
N ILE A 405 -16.39 14.14 -31.23
CA ILE A 405 -15.45 14.36 -32.33
C ILE A 405 -15.82 13.50 -33.54
N LEU A 406 -16.14 12.23 -33.35
CA LEU A 406 -16.55 11.34 -34.44
C LEU A 406 -17.86 11.81 -35.10
N VAL A 407 -18.82 12.26 -34.30
CA VAL A 407 -20.07 12.82 -34.80
C VAL A 407 -19.81 14.11 -35.63
N ALA A 408 -18.94 15.00 -35.13
CA ALA A 408 -18.57 16.22 -35.85
C ALA A 408 -17.89 15.92 -37.20
N ILE A 409 -16.97 14.95 -37.23
CA ILE A 409 -16.31 14.47 -38.46
C ILE A 409 -17.34 13.89 -39.43
N TYR A 410 -18.29 13.11 -38.95
CA TYR A 410 -19.35 12.53 -39.76
C TYR A 410 -20.25 13.57 -40.35
N LEU A 411 -20.65 14.59 -39.58
CA LEU A 411 -21.44 15.72 -40.04
C LEU A 411 -20.69 16.56 -41.10
N ALA A 412 -19.40 16.82 -40.87
CA ALA A 412 -18.53 17.48 -41.84
C ALA A 412 -18.43 16.69 -43.16
N TYR A 413 -18.29 15.38 -43.08
CA TYR A 413 -18.29 14.50 -44.26
C TYR A 413 -19.61 14.61 -45.03
N ILE A 414 -20.76 14.60 -44.36
CA ILE A 414 -22.09 14.77 -45.02
C ILE A 414 -22.18 16.12 -45.68
N LEU A 415 -21.75 17.22 -45.05
CA LEU A 415 -21.76 18.56 -45.60
C LEU A 415 -20.86 18.66 -46.87
N ILE A 416 -19.66 18.13 -46.82
CA ILE A 416 -18.74 18.09 -47.96
C ILE A 416 -19.35 17.29 -49.09
N LYS A 417 -19.96 16.14 -48.82
CA LYS A 417 -20.62 15.28 -49.83
C LYS A 417 -21.81 16.04 -50.48
N ARG A 418 -22.63 16.74 -49.69
CA ARG A 418 -23.72 17.57 -50.19
C ARG A 418 -23.22 18.72 -51.06
N TYR A 419 -22.15 19.40 -50.60
CA TYR A 419 -21.56 20.51 -51.36
C TYR A 419 -21.00 20.02 -52.69
N ARG A 420 -20.30 18.90 -52.73
CA ARG A 420 -19.83 18.29 -54.02
C ARG A 420 -20.96 17.90 -54.93
N LEU A 421 -22.04 17.31 -54.41
CA LEU A 421 -23.22 16.95 -55.22
C LEU A 421 -23.95 18.19 -55.76
N ASN A 422 -24.05 19.28 -54.99
CA ASN A 422 -24.66 20.51 -55.48
C ASN A 422 -23.80 21.21 -56.52
N ASN A 423 -22.51 21.24 -56.38
CA ASN A 423 -21.60 21.77 -57.41
C ASN A 423 -21.64 20.92 -58.68
N TYR A 424 -21.66 19.61 -58.54
CA TYR A 424 -21.81 18.73 -59.71
C TYR A 424 -23.11 18.98 -60.49
N LYS A 425 -24.22 19.14 -59.78
CA LYS A 425 -25.52 19.53 -60.41
C LYS A 425 -25.47 20.91 -61.07
N PHE A 426 -24.73 21.85 -60.48
CA PHE A 426 -24.55 23.18 -61.05
C PHE A 426 -23.72 23.14 -62.32
N PHE A 427 -22.63 22.39 -62.35
CA PHE A 427 -21.79 22.19 -63.54
C PHE A 427 -22.56 21.52 -64.69
N VAL A 428 -23.29 20.42 -64.38
CA VAL A 428 -24.12 19.73 -65.39
C VAL A 428 -25.22 20.61 -65.96
N LYS A 429 -25.83 21.50 -65.12
CA LYS A 429 -26.82 22.45 -65.56
C LYS A 429 -26.21 23.54 -66.45
N LYS A 430 -25.00 24.01 -66.16
CA LYS A 430 -24.27 25.00 -66.94
C LYS A 430 -23.87 24.43 -68.32
N GLU A 431 -23.41 23.19 -68.38
CA GLU A 431 -23.03 22.46 -69.61
C GLU A 431 -24.27 22.33 -70.58
N LYS A 432 -25.43 21.95 -69.99
CA LYS A 432 -26.68 21.87 -70.76
C LYS A 432 -27.18 23.25 -71.25
N VAL A 433 -26.94 24.34 -70.53
CA VAL A 433 -27.27 25.67 -71.01
C VAL A 433 -26.38 26.12 -72.16
N ASN A 434 -25.08 25.85 -72.07
CA ASN A 434 -24.13 26.12 -73.17
C ASN A 434 -24.42 25.29 -74.42
N GLU A 435 -24.77 24.02 -74.29
CA GLU A 435 -25.22 23.19 -75.45
C GLU A 435 -26.51 23.73 -76.09
N LEU A 436 -27.40 24.31 -75.31
CA LEU A 436 -28.60 24.95 -75.85
C LEU A 436 -28.28 26.27 -76.54
N GLU A 437 -27.38 27.10 -76.05
CA GLU A 437 -26.89 28.33 -76.67
C GLU A 437 -26.18 28.03 -78.00
N ASP A 438 -25.24 27.03 -77.99
CA ASP A 438 -24.55 26.66 -79.26
C ASP A 438 -25.48 26.09 -80.31
N ASN A 439 -26.51 25.34 -79.90
CA ASN A 439 -27.56 24.91 -80.86
C ASN A 439 -28.45 26.03 -81.35
N TYR A 440 -28.68 27.07 -80.56
CA TYR A 440 -29.48 28.26 -80.92
C TYR A 440 -28.68 29.07 -81.93
N ASP A 441 -27.41 29.32 -81.69
CA ASP A 441 -26.59 30.12 -82.60
C ASP A 441 -26.37 29.35 -83.96
N SER A 442 -26.19 28.05 -83.94
CA SER A 442 -26.11 27.24 -85.18
C SER A 442 -27.46 27.28 -86.00
N PHE A 443 -28.58 27.37 -85.33
CA PHE A 443 -29.87 27.47 -85.98
C PHE A 443 -30.05 28.81 -86.68
N PHE A 444 -29.58 29.93 -86.17
CA PHE A 444 -29.62 31.27 -86.74
C PHE A 444 -28.61 31.47 -87.85
N GLU A 445 -27.44 30.86 -87.83
CA GLU A 445 -26.48 30.93 -88.93
C GLU A 445 -26.97 30.16 -90.17
N ASN A 446 -27.62 29.02 -90.04
CA ASN A 446 -28.20 28.26 -91.15
C ASN A 446 -29.42 28.97 -91.82
N ASN A 447 -30.09 29.86 -91.10
CA ASN A 447 -31.22 30.63 -91.66
C ASN A 447 -30.85 31.99 -92.36
N LYS A 448 -29.52 32.34 -92.34
CA LYS A 448 -29.03 33.55 -93.03
C LYS A 448 -28.47 33.25 -94.41
N GLN A 449 -28.45 31.99 -94.83
CA GLN A 449 -27.97 31.56 -96.17
C GLN A 449 -29.09 31.07 -97.15
N GLY A 450 -30.35 31.35 -96.84
CA GLY A 450 -31.48 31.02 -97.68
C GLY A 450 -32.18 32.25 -98.26
#